data_ea068604a48b59120860b6c5b3aa0a4b
#
_entry.id   ea068604a48b59120860b6c5b3aa0a4b
#
_cell.length_a   1.000
_cell.length_b   1.000
_cell.length_c   1.000
_cell.angle_alpha   90.00
_cell.angle_beta   90.00
_cell.angle_gamma   90.00
#
_symmetry.space_group_name_H-M   'P 1'
#
loop_
_entity.id
_entity.type
_entity.pdbx_description
1 polymer ?
#
loop_
_entity_poly.entity_id
_entity_poly.type
_entity_poly.pdbx_seq_one_letter_code
_entity_poly.pdbx_strand_id
1 'polypeptide(L)'
;MVIEDAVVVDWGELYRTALPDLVRFLHRKVWDMERARDLAQDTFVRALRESPDNPRAWLFTVAANLARDEARTAIRRKGHLTLLKTEVEVHAVTLDPAVELERSERELVVRRALEALSERDREALLLWDGGLDYGEIAGALQISAGSVGTTLARARERLVKAHREQERDDVAHQ
;
A
#
# COMPACT_ATOMS: atom_id res chain seq x y z
N MET A 1 -16.55 -39.05 -13.49
CA MET A 1 -15.66 -37.92 -13.79
C MET A 1 -16.34 -36.69 -13.19
N VAL A 2 -15.99 -36.38 -11.92
CA VAL A 2 -16.57 -35.26 -11.18
C VAL A 2 -15.88 -34.02 -11.74
N ILE A 3 -16.63 -33.15 -12.38
CA ILE A 3 -16.14 -31.82 -12.75
C ILE A 3 -16.09 -31.08 -11.39
N GLU A 4 -14.88 -30.90 -10.86
CA GLU A 4 -14.62 -30.05 -9.72
C GLU A 4 -15.20 -28.67 -10.04
N ASP A 5 -16.19 -28.23 -9.27
CA ASP A 5 -16.76 -26.89 -9.36
C ASP A 5 -15.63 -25.87 -9.21
N ALA A 6 -15.06 -25.46 -10.31
CA ALA A 6 -14.17 -24.32 -10.32
C ALA A 6 -14.99 -23.14 -9.78
N VAL A 7 -14.66 -22.66 -8.58
CA VAL A 7 -15.27 -21.48 -8.00
C VAL A 7 -15.04 -20.32 -8.97
N VAL A 8 -16.09 -19.99 -9.72
CA VAL A 8 -16.02 -18.86 -10.65
C VAL A 8 -15.96 -17.60 -9.82
N VAL A 9 -14.79 -16.98 -9.81
CA VAL A 9 -14.57 -15.72 -9.06
C VAL A 9 -15.43 -14.63 -9.70
N ASP A 10 -16.33 -14.03 -8.91
CA ASP A 10 -17.05 -12.83 -9.35
C ASP A 10 -16.13 -11.60 -9.20
N TRP A 11 -15.32 -11.38 -10.22
CA TRP A 11 -14.43 -10.24 -10.30
C TRP A 11 -15.17 -8.90 -10.30
N GLY A 12 -16.44 -8.87 -10.77
CA GLY A 12 -17.26 -7.65 -10.77
C GLY A 12 -17.69 -7.25 -9.37
N GLU A 13 -18.09 -8.20 -8.53
CA GLU A 13 -18.40 -7.93 -7.13
C GLU A 13 -17.13 -7.56 -6.34
N LEU A 14 -16.05 -8.30 -6.57
CA LEU A 14 -14.78 -8.04 -5.90
C LEU A 14 -14.19 -6.67 -6.29
N TYR A 15 -14.37 -6.24 -7.53
CA TYR A 15 -14.00 -4.90 -7.96
C TYR A 15 -14.72 -3.84 -7.14
N ARG A 16 -16.05 -3.96 -6.97
CA ARG A 16 -16.84 -2.98 -6.21
C ARG A 16 -16.48 -2.95 -4.73
N THR A 17 -16.20 -4.10 -4.14
CA THR A 17 -15.98 -4.24 -2.69
C THR A 17 -14.53 -4.03 -2.28
N ALA A 18 -13.55 -4.47 -3.06
CA ALA A 18 -12.14 -4.42 -2.71
C ALA A 18 -11.38 -3.22 -3.30
N LEU A 19 -11.89 -2.59 -4.39
CA LEU A 19 -11.19 -1.48 -5.04
C LEU A 19 -10.85 -0.31 -4.09
N PRO A 20 -11.76 0.17 -3.23
CA PRO A 20 -11.44 1.29 -2.33
C PRO A 20 -10.29 0.95 -1.38
N ASP A 21 -10.27 -0.26 -0.82
CA ASP A 21 -9.22 -0.73 0.07
C ASP A 21 -7.90 -0.92 -0.66
N LEU A 22 -7.95 -1.47 -1.87
CA LEU A 22 -6.77 -1.69 -2.72
C LEU A 22 -6.13 -0.36 -3.13
N VAL A 23 -6.93 0.64 -3.52
CA VAL A 23 -6.43 1.99 -3.85
C VAL A 23 -5.81 2.65 -2.63
N ARG A 24 -6.45 2.55 -1.44
CA ARG A 24 -5.89 3.08 -0.19
C ARG A 24 -4.56 2.41 0.16
N PHE A 25 -4.49 1.08 0.04
CA PHE A 25 -3.26 0.31 0.23
C PHE A 25 -2.14 0.78 -0.71
N LEU A 26 -2.43 0.87 -2.00
CA LEU A 26 -1.47 1.30 -3.01
C LEU A 26 -1.05 2.76 -2.81
N HIS A 27 -1.99 3.67 -2.49
CA HIS A 27 -1.66 5.06 -2.20
C HIS A 27 -0.63 5.19 -1.07
N ARG A 28 -0.76 4.42 0.01
CA ARG A 28 0.22 4.41 1.10
C ARG A 28 1.56 3.76 0.73
N LYS A 29 1.63 3.07 -0.41
CA LYS A 29 2.89 2.53 -0.94
C LYS A 29 3.58 3.49 -1.91
N VAL A 30 2.84 4.22 -2.73
CA VAL A 30 3.40 5.07 -3.79
C VAL A 30 3.28 6.56 -3.51
N TRP A 31 2.38 6.97 -2.60
CA TRP A 31 2.08 8.37 -2.21
C TRP A 31 1.65 9.26 -3.38
N ASP A 32 1.01 8.67 -4.36
CA ASP A 32 0.44 9.30 -5.54
C ASP A 32 -0.92 8.63 -5.80
N MET A 33 -2.01 9.41 -5.74
CA MET A 33 -3.37 8.89 -5.84
C MET A 33 -3.72 8.45 -7.26
N GLU A 34 -3.24 9.16 -8.29
CA GLU A 34 -3.46 8.75 -9.68
C GLU A 34 -2.74 7.44 -9.96
N ARG A 35 -1.48 7.38 -9.56
CA ARG A 35 -0.68 6.16 -9.73
C ARG A 35 -1.23 4.98 -8.95
N ALA A 36 -1.75 5.21 -7.75
CA ALA A 36 -2.41 4.16 -6.96
C ALA A 36 -3.65 3.60 -7.67
N ARG A 37 -4.46 4.47 -8.32
CA ARG A 37 -5.61 4.04 -9.11
C ARG A 37 -5.20 3.24 -10.34
N ASP A 38 -4.18 3.68 -11.07
CA ASP A 38 -3.66 2.96 -12.23
C ASP A 38 -3.17 1.56 -11.85
N LEU A 39 -2.38 1.45 -10.78
CA LEU A 39 -1.89 0.16 -10.27
C LEU A 39 -3.04 -0.75 -9.80
N ALA A 40 -4.09 -0.19 -9.19
CA ALA A 40 -5.26 -0.95 -8.82
C ALA A 40 -5.99 -1.49 -10.06
N GLN A 41 -6.17 -0.68 -11.10
CA GLN A 41 -6.76 -1.12 -12.37
C GLN A 41 -5.90 -2.20 -13.03
N ASP A 42 -4.59 -2.01 -13.12
CA ASP A 42 -3.66 -3.02 -13.66
C ASP A 42 -3.75 -4.34 -12.89
N THR A 43 -3.94 -4.28 -11.57
CA THR A 43 -4.13 -5.46 -10.73
C THR A 43 -5.39 -6.22 -11.14
N PHE A 44 -6.52 -5.54 -11.31
CA PHE A 44 -7.77 -6.17 -11.75
C PHE A 44 -7.71 -6.68 -13.19
N VAL A 45 -7.04 -5.97 -14.10
CA VAL A 45 -6.83 -6.47 -15.48
C VAL A 45 -6.07 -7.79 -15.48
N ARG A 46 -5.07 -7.95 -14.61
CA ARG A 46 -4.35 -9.23 -14.45
C ARG A 46 -5.24 -10.30 -13.86
N ALA A 47 -6.10 -9.93 -12.91
CA ALA A 47 -7.02 -10.84 -12.22
C ALA A 47 -8.00 -11.53 -13.17
N LEU A 48 -8.43 -10.87 -14.24
CA LEU A 48 -9.36 -11.45 -15.22
C LEU A 48 -8.87 -12.75 -15.90
N ARG A 49 -7.58 -13.05 -15.80
CA ARG A 49 -6.94 -14.22 -16.41
C ARG A 49 -6.61 -15.31 -15.39
N GLU A 50 -6.95 -15.08 -14.14
CA GLU A 50 -6.54 -15.91 -13.01
C GLU A 50 -7.78 -16.40 -12.25
N SER A 51 -7.64 -17.54 -11.57
CA SER A 51 -8.67 -18.11 -10.71
C SER A 51 -8.04 -18.57 -9.40
N PRO A 52 -7.58 -17.62 -8.58
CA PRO A 52 -6.92 -17.96 -7.31
C PRO A 52 -7.93 -18.47 -6.27
N ASP A 53 -7.46 -19.35 -5.38
CA ASP A 53 -8.27 -19.88 -4.26
C ASP A 53 -8.72 -18.77 -3.30
N ASN A 54 -7.90 -17.76 -3.12
CA ASN A 54 -8.24 -16.57 -2.35
C ASN A 54 -8.08 -15.29 -3.20
N PRO A 55 -9.14 -14.88 -3.89
CA PRO A 55 -9.07 -13.75 -4.82
C PRO A 55 -8.68 -12.42 -4.18
N ARG A 56 -9.17 -12.15 -2.95
CA ARG A 56 -8.84 -10.89 -2.25
C ARG A 56 -7.35 -10.83 -1.87
N ALA A 57 -6.83 -11.86 -1.22
CA ALA A 57 -5.42 -11.94 -0.86
C ALA A 57 -4.51 -11.88 -2.09
N TRP A 58 -4.92 -12.55 -3.15
CA TRP A 58 -4.21 -12.52 -4.43
C TRP A 58 -4.11 -11.10 -5.00
N LEU A 59 -5.21 -10.33 -5.01
CA LEU A 59 -5.21 -8.93 -5.46
C LEU A 59 -4.19 -8.07 -4.69
N PHE A 60 -4.19 -8.15 -3.36
CA PHE A 60 -3.25 -7.38 -2.54
C PHE A 60 -1.80 -7.81 -2.75
N THR A 61 -1.56 -9.11 -2.93
CA THR A 61 -0.22 -9.65 -3.24
C THR A 61 0.30 -9.13 -4.58
N VAL A 62 -0.53 -9.17 -5.62
CA VAL A 62 -0.18 -8.67 -6.95
C VAL A 62 0.03 -7.16 -6.92
N ALA A 63 -0.85 -6.42 -6.26
CA ALA A 63 -0.73 -4.97 -6.09
C ALA A 63 0.56 -4.58 -5.35
N ALA A 64 0.91 -5.31 -4.29
CA ALA A 64 2.18 -5.11 -3.56
C ALA A 64 3.39 -5.31 -4.46
N ASN A 65 3.38 -6.34 -5.30
CA ASN A 65 4.45 -6.61 -6.26
C ASN A 65 4.55 -5.50 -7.31
N LEU A 66 3.43 -5.05 -7.88
CA LEU A 66 3.39 -3.95 -8.85
C LEU A 66 3.96 -2.66 -8.25
N ALA A 67 3.54 -2.28 -7.04
CA ALA A 67 4.06 -1.10 -6.36
C ALA A 67 5.58 -1.20 -6.07
N ARG A 68 6.06 -2.41 -5.73
CA ARG A 68 7.49 -2.66 -5.50
C ARG A 68 8.30 -2.54 -6.80
N ASP A 69 7.80 -3.04 -7.91
CA ASP A 69 8.44 -2.94 -9.22
C ASP A 69 8.46 -1.49 -9.72
N GLU A 70 7.40 -0.74 -9.44
CA GLU A 70 7.32 0.69 -9.70
C GLU A 70 8.41 1.46 -8.94
N ALA A 71 8.54 1.22 -7.63
CA ALA A 71 9.56 1.84 -6.79
C ALA A 71 10.99 1.54 -7.30
N ARG A 72 11.26 0.30 -7.68
CA ARG A 72 12.54 -0.11 -8.26
C ARG A 72 12.82 0.60 -9.59
N THR A 73 11.79 0.79 -10.40
CA THR A 73 11.90 1.48 -11.69
C THR A 73 12.14 2.97 -11.49
N ALA A 74 11.45 3.61 -10.52
CA ALA A 74 11.66 5.01 -10.17
C ALA A 74 13.08 5.27 -9.65
N ILE A 75 13.63 4.37 -8.82
CA ILE A 75 15.01 4.46 -8.33
C ILE A 75 16.00 4.35 -9.50
N ARG A 76 15.80 3.41 -10.42
CA ARG A 76 16.66 3.27 -11.61
C ARG A 76 16.60 4.51 -12.51
N ARG A 77 15.40 5.07 -12.73
CA ARG A 77 15.24 6.32 -13.50
C ARG A 77 15.92 7.50 -12.81
N LYS A 78 15.80 7.65 -11.49
CA LYS A 78 16.52 8.68 -10.73
C LYS A 78 18.04 8.54 -10.87
N GLY A 79 18.58 7.33 -10.84
CA GLY A 79 20.01 7.08 -11.06
C GLY A 79 20.48 7.51 -12.47
N HIS A 80 19.61 7.48 -13.48
CA HIS A 80 19.91 7.99 -14.84
C HIS A 80 19.58 9.48 -15.03
N LEU A 81 18.67 10.05 -14.21
CA LEU A 81 18.17 11.44 -14.34
C LEU A 81 18.84 12.44 -13.39
N THR A 82 19.95 12.10 -12.75
CA THR A 82 20.73 13.06 -11.95
C THR A 82 21.23 14.27 -12.78
N LEU A 83 20.92 14.34 -14.06
CA LEU A 83 21.28 15.43 -14.98
C LEU A 83 20.13 16.33 -15.42
N LEU A 84 18.87 16.06 -15.08
CA LEU A 84 17.75 16.91 -15.47
C LEU A 84 16.73 17.04 -14.32
N LYS A 85 16.77 18.16 -13.61
CA LYS A 85 15.75 18.58 -12.66
C LYS A 85 14.47 18.90 -13.43
N THR A 86 13.39 18.18 -13.13
CA THR A 86 12.03 18.65 -13.43
C THR A 86 11.16 18.34 -12.22
N GLU A 87 10.68 19.39 -11.59
CA GLU A 87 9.71 19.36 -10.52
C GLU A 87 8.38 18.83 -11.08
N VAL A 88 7.84 17.80 -10.44
CA VAL A 88 6.49 17.29 -10.76
C VAL A 88 5.50 18.08 -9.89
N GLU A 89 4.74 18.96 -10.52
CA GLU A 89 3.61 19.65 -9.89
C GLU A 89 2.52 18.66 -9.53
N VAL A 90 2.12 18.68 -8.26
CA VAL A 90 0.96 17.95 -7.75
C VAL A 90 -0.29 18.74 -8.16
N HIS A 91 -1.13 18.17 -9.01
CA HIS A 91 -2.42 18.77 -9.35
C HIS A 91 -3.39 18.60 -8.18
N ALA A 92 -3.69 19.72 -7.53
CA ALA A 92 -4.67 19.80 -6.46
C ALA A 92 -6.10 19.83 -7.05
N VAL A 93 -6.93 18.90 -6.63
CA VAL A 93 -8.39 18.98 -6.78
C VAL A 93 -8.89 19.99 -5.76
N THR A 94 -9.66 20.98 -6.22
CA THR A 94 -10.18 22.12 -5.46
C THR A 94 -11.04 21.69 -4.26
N LEU A 95 -10.41 21.57 -3.11
CA LEU A 95 -11.03 21.57 -1.79
C LEU A 95 -10.63 22.88 -1.09
N ASP A 96 -11.35 23.25 0.00
CA ASP A 96 -10.99 24.41 0.82
C ASP A 96 -9.50 24.38 1.16
N PRO A 97 -8.70 25.41 0.86
CA PRO A 97 -7.26 25.41 1.04
C PRO A 97 -6.81 25.08 2.48
N ALA A 98 -7.58 25.46 3.50
CA ALA A 98 -7.28 25.16 4.89
C ALA A 98 -7.46 23.67 5.21
N VAL A 99 -8.51 23.04 4.70
CA VAL A 99 -8.78 21.60 4.88
C VAL A 99 -7.74 20.77 4.12
N GLU A 100 -7.33 21.21 2.93
CA GLU A 100 -6.31 20.54 2.14
C GLU A 100 -4.93 20.64 2.79
N LEU A 101 -4.60 21.77 3.40
CA LEU A 101 -3.35 21.95 4.13
C LEU A 101 -3.28 21.00 5.34
N GLU A 102 -4.31 20.97 6.19
CA GLU A 102 -4.38 20.04 7.33
C GLU A 102 -4.29 18.56 6.89
N ARG A 103 -4.95 18.23 5.79
CA ARG A 103 -4.91 16.87 5.24
C ARG A 103 -3.51 16.52 4.76
N SER A 104 -2.86 17.41 4.06
CA SER A 104 -1.48 17.28 3.56
C SER A 104 -0.49 17.11 4.71
N GLU A 105 -0.62 17.90 5.77
CA GLU A 105 0.24 17.78 6.97
C GLU A 105 0.07 16.43 7.68
N ARG A 106 -1.17 16.00 7.88
CA ARG A 106 -1.46 14.67 8.47
C ARG A 106 -0.91 13.52 7.61
N GLU A 107 -1.04 13.65 6.30
CA GLU A 107 -0.52 12.66 5.37
C GLU A 107 1.00 12.58 5.41
N LEU A 108 1.69 13.72 5.51
CA LEU A 108 3.14 13.78 5.67
C LEU A 108 3.62 13.13 6.97
N VAL A 109 2.91 13.33 8.08
CA VAL A 109 3.22 12.68 9.36
C VAL A 109 3.09 11.16 9.24
N VAL A 110 1.99 10.67 8.68
CA VAL A 110 1.77 9.23 8.47
C VAL A 110 2.83 8.65 7.53
N ARG A 111 3.14 9.36 6.46
CA ARG A 111 4.16 8.94 5.50
C ARG A 111 5.51 8.78 6.15
N ARG A 112 5.99 9.77 6.88
CA ARG A 112 7.28 9.73 7.59
C ARG A 112 7.34 8.59 8.59
N ALA A 113 6.25 8.39 9.37
CA ALA A 113 6.17 7.30 10.34
C ALA A 113 6.22 5.92 9.65
N LEU A 114 5.54 5.73 8.51
CA LEU A 114 5.59 4.50 7.73
C LEU A 114 6.95 4.29 7.05
N GLU A 115 7.61 5.35 6.57
CA GLU A 115 8.93 5.29 5.96
C GLU A 115 10.03 4.91 6.96
N ALA A 116 9.85 5.21 8.26
CA ALA A 116 10.75 4.78 9.33
C ALA A 116 10.70 3.28 9.63
N LEU A 117 9.70 2.56 9.14
CA LEU A 117 9.57 1.11 9.31
C LEU A 117 10.42 0.35 8.28
N SER A 118 10.82 -0.89 8.64
CA SER A 118 11.32 -1.82 7.63
C SER A 118 10.23 -2.09 6.58
N GLU A 119 10.63 -2.41 5.33
CA GLU A 119 9.69 -2.73 4.26
C GLU A 119 8.69 -3.82 4.68
N ARG A 120 9.17 -4.88 5.32
CA ARG A 120 8.34 -5.99 5.84
C ARG A 120 7.33 -5.53 6.89
N ASP A 121 7.76 -4.74 7.88
CA ASP A 121 6.87 -4.28 8.95
C ASP A 121 5.81 -3.33 8.40
N ARG A 122 6.19 -2.43 7.50
CA ARG A 122 5.27 -1.53 6.80
C ARG A 122 4.25 -2.30 5.97
N GLU A 123 4.70 -3.27 5.19
CA GLU A 123 3.83 -4.09 4.34
C GLU A 123 2.85 -4.92 5.18
N ALA A 124 3.30 -5.51 6.29
CA ALA A 124 2.43 -6.22 7.22
C ALA A 124 1.28 -5.34 7.75
N LEU A 125 1.59 -4.10 8.15
CA LEU A 125 0.58 -3.16 8.65
C LEU A 125 -0.39 -2.74 7.55
N LEU A 126 0.09 -2.48 6.34
CA LEU A 126 -0.75 -2.08 5.22
C LEU A 126 -1.69 -3.20 4.75
N LEU A 127 -1.22 -4.44 4.75
CA LEU A 127 -2.05 -5.62 4.44
C LEU A 127 -3.12 -5.83 5.52
N TRP A 128 -2.75 -5.66 6.80
CA TRP A 128 -3.72 -5.72 7.90
C TRP A 128 -4.77 -4.61 7.82
N ASP A 129 -4.37 -3.37 7.52
CA ASP A 129 -5.29 -2.24 7.30
C ASP A 129 -6.19 -2.46 6.07
N GLY A 130 -5.70 -3.19 5.07
CA GLY A 130 -6.48 -3.66 3.91
C GLY A 130 -7.49 -4.77 4.23
N GLY A 131 -7.54 -5.23 5.49
CA GLY A 131 -8.50 -6.22 5.97
C GLY A 131 -8.13 -7.67 5.66
N LEU A 132 -6.85 -7.96 5.38
CA LEU A 132 -6.37 -9.33 5.18
C LEU A 132 -6.24 -10.06 6.53
N ASP A 133 -6.58 -11.34 6.54
CA ASP A 133 -6.37 -12.19 7.71
C ASP A 133 -4.89 -12.63 7.86
N TYR A 134 -4.58 -13.33 8.96
CA TYR A 134 -3.21 -13.75 9.24
C TYR A 134 -2.67 -14.76 8.23
N GLY A 135 -3.52 -15.63 7.70
CA GLY A 135 -3.13 -16.60 6.67
C GLY A 135 -2.78 -15.91 5.36
N GLU A 136 -3.61 -14.93 4.97
CA GLU A 136 -3.43 -14.11 3.78
C GLU A 136 -2.16 -13.24 3.87
N ILE A 137 -1.93 -12.60 5.03
CA ILE A 137 -0.71 -11.83 5.29
C ILE A 137 0.53 -12.73 5.26
N ALA A 138 0.45 -13.92 5.85
CA ALA A 138 1.53 -14.89 5.84
C ALA A 138 1.92 -15.28 4.41
N GLY A 139 0.94 -15.57 3.57
CA GLY A 139 1.14 -15.88 2.15
C GLY A 139 1.75 -14.72 1.38
N ALA A 140 1.24 -13.49 1.56
CA ALA A 140 1.73 -12.30 0.87
C ALA A 140 3.17 -11.94 1.26
N LEU A 141 3.53 -12.09 2.55
CA LEU A 141 4.86 -11.78 3.08
C LEU A 141 5.84 -12.97 3.02
N GLN A 142 5.37 -14.15 2.61
CA GLN A 142 6.15 -15.40 2.62
C GLN A 142 6.75 -15.72 3.99
N ILE A 143 5.94 -15.60 5.05
CA ILE A 143 6.29 -15.95 6.43
C ILE A 143 5.34 -17.00 6.98
N SER A 144 5.66 -17.61 8.14
CA SER A 144 4.71 -18.51 8.81
C SER A 144 3.53 -17.74 9.40
N ALA A 145 2.32 -18.34 9.39
CA ALA A 145 1.14 -17.73 9.99
C ALA A 145 1.34 -17.39 11.47
N GLY A 146 2.05 -18.22 12.21
CA GLY A 146 2.43 -17.97 13.61
C GLY A 146 3.33 -16.74 13.82
N SER A 147 4.06 -16.31 12.78
CA SER A 147 4.94 -15.13 12.85
C SER A 147 4.21 -13.80 12.56
N VAL A 148 3.00 -13.85 11.99
CA VAL A 148 2.25 -12.64 11.59
C VAL A 148 1.93 -11.78 12.80
N GLY A 149 1.38 -12.37 13.86
CA GLY A 149 1.04 -11.64 15.08
C GLY A 149 2.22 -10.89 15.69
N THR A 150 3.36 -11.56 15.82
CA THR A 150 4.60 -10.95 16.33
C THR A 150 5.11 -9.84 15.40
N THR A 151 5.04 -10.06 14.08
CA THR A 151 5.44 -9.05 13.08
C THR A 151 4.56 -7.81 13.18
N LEU A 152 3.24 -7.97 13.25
CA LEU A 152 2.29 -6.86 13.42
C LEU A 152 2.48 -6.12 14.74
N ALA A 153 2.68 -6.84 15.85
CA ALA A 153 2.90 -6.22 17.16
C ALA A 153 4.16 -5.35 17.15
N ARG A 154 5.27 -5.87 16.64
CA ARG A 154 6.54 -5.14 16.50
C ARG A 154 6.40 -3.95 15.55
N ALA A 155 5.71 -4.12 14.44
CA ALA A 155 5.50 -3.05 13.46
C ALA A 155 4.68 -1.90 14.04
N ARG A 156 3.62 -2.20 14.83
CA ARG A 156 2.82 -1.19 15.54
C ARG A 156 3.63 -0.45 16.58
N GLU A 157 4.44 -1.15 17.37
CA GLU A 157 5.31 -0.52 18.38
C GLU A 157 6.29 0.46 17.71
N ARG A 158 6.92 0.05 16.63
CA ARG A 158 7.84 0.90 15.85
C ARG A 158 7.14 2.10 15.22
N LEU A 159 5.93 1.91 14.70
CA LEU A 159 5.12 3.00 14.13
C LEU A 159 4.79 4.06 15.19
N VAL A 160 4.33 3.62 16.36
CA VAL A 160 4.02 4.53 17.49
C VAL A 160 5.26 5.28 17.95
N LYS A 161 6.41 4.59 18.03
CA LYS A 161 7.69 5.20 18.38
C LYS A 161 8.09 6.27 17.36
N ALA A 162 8.07 5.94 16.07
CA ALA A 162 8.41 6.88 15.00
C ALA A 162 7.50 8.12 15.01
N HIS A 163 6.20 7.94 15.22
CA HIS A 163 5.26 9.06 15.32
C HIS A 163 5.56 9.97 16.50
N ARG A 164 5.82 9.41 17.67
CA ARG A 164 6.18 10.21 18.87
C ARG A 164 7.51 10.97 18.74
N GLU A 165 8.46 10.39 18.03
CA GLU A 165 9.75 11.07 17.74
C GLU A 165 9.51 12.27 16.84
N GLN A 166 8.67 12.16 15.80
CA GLN A 166 8.32 13.29 14.94
C GLN A 166 7.59 14.40 15.69
N GLU A 167 6.61 14.08 16.53
CA GLU A 167 5.91 15.08 17.35
C GLU A 167 6.87 15.88 18.24
N ARG A 168 7.90 15.23 18.80
CA ARG A 168 8.92 15.91 19.62
C ARG A 168 9.80 16.84 18.81
N ASP A 169 10.19 16.41 17.60
CA ASP A 169 11.02 17.20 16.70
C ASP A 169 10.27 18.44 16.20
N ASP A 170 8.99 18.32 15.89
CA ASP A 170 8.13 19.43 15.45
C ASP A 170 7.94 20.47 16.58
N VAL A 171 7.79 20.03 17.84
CA VAL A 171 7.69 20.93 19.01
C VAL A 171 9.03 21.63 19.32
N ALA A 172 10.16 20.98 19.05
CA ALA A 172 11.48 21.55 19.32
C ALA A 172 11.90 22.62 18.30
N HIS A 173 11.20 22.72 17.16
CA HIS A 173 11.50 23.68 16.08
C HIS A 173 10.47 24.83 15.99
N GLN A 174 9.51 24.93 16.90
CA GLN A 174 8.60 26.07 17.07
C GLN A 174 9.08 26.99 18.18
#